data_9a3bef02540c7c0ca8f7ee1ea1364470
#
_entry.id   9a3bef02540c7c0ca8f7ee1ea1364470
#
_cell.length_a   1.000
_cell.length_b   1.000
_cell.length_c   1.000
_cell.angle_alpha   90.00
_cell.angle_beta   90.00
_cell.angle_gamma   90.00
#
_symmetry.space_group_name_H-M   'P 1'
#
loop_
_entity.id
_entity.type
_entity.pdbx_description
1 polymer ?
#
loop_
_entity_poly.entity_id
_entity_poly.type
_entity_poly.pdbx_seq_one_letter_code
_entity_poly.pdbx_strand_id
1 'polypeptide(L)'
;MSLAKASLWTAASTLVKIGAGLLVGKLLAVSFGPAGLGLAANFRQLITVLGVLAGAGIFNGVTKYVAQYHDNPQQLRRVVGTSSAMVLGFSTLMALVFVLASAPISQGLFGNTDYQGLVRLVALVQMGIAWGNLLLALMKGFRDAAGNALSLIVGSLIGVLAYYVSYRLGGYEGALLGLALIPALVVIPAAIMLIKRGVIPLSYLKPSWDNGLAGQLSKFTLMALITSVTLPVAYIMMRKLLAAQYSWDEVGIWQGVSSISDAYLQFITASFSVYLLPTLSRLTEKRDITREVVKSLKFVLPAVAAASFTVWLLRDFAIWLLLSNKFTAMRDLFAWQLVGDVLKVGAYVFGYLVIAKATLRFYILAEISQFTLLMVFAHWLIPAHGALGAAQAYMATYIVYFSLCCGVFLLWRRRA
;
A
#
# COMPACT_ATOMS: atom_id res chain seq x y z
N MET A 1 -11.54 19.67 15.62
CA MET A 1 -11.40 18.37 16.31
C MET A 1 -10.00 18.30 16.93
N SER A 2 -9.83 17.76 18.17
CA SER A 2 -8.50 17.63 18.77
C SER A 2 -7.65 16.59 18.03
N LEU A 3 -6.31 16.77 18.04
CA LEU A 3 -5.36 15.84 17.39
C LEU A 3 -5.54 14.41 17.94
N ALA A 4 -5.76 14.26 19.24
CA ALA A 4 -6.02 12.97 19.89
C ALA A 4 -7.26 12.26 19.31
N LYS A 5 -8.37 12.99 19.12
CA LYS A 5 -9.58 12.45 18.49
C LYS A 5 -9.34 12.01 17.04
N ALA A 6 -8.58 12.80 16.26
CA ALA A 6 -8.24 12.44 14.88
C ALA A 6 -7.38 11.19 14.82
N SER A 7 -6.38 11.07 15.71
CA SER A 7 -5.52 9.88 15.81
C SER A 7 -6.30 8.63 16.19
N LEU A 8 -7.26 8.74 17.10
CA LEU A 8 -8.15 7.64 17.51
C LEU A 8 -8.99 7.10 16.35
N TRP A 9 -9.61 8.00 15.56
CA TRP A 9 -10.36 7.62 14.36
C TRP A 9 -9.49 6.94 13.31
N THR A 10 -8.28 7.47 13.09
CA THR A 10 -7.32 6.87 12.15
C THR A 10 -6.87 5.49 12.63
N ALA A 11 -6.57 5.33 13.92
CA ALA A 11 -6.21 4.04 14.50
C ALA A 11 -7.35 3.01 14.36
N ALA A 12 -8.58 3.40 14.70
CA ALA A 12 -9.74 2.52 14.59
C ALA A 12 -9.98 2.06 13.14
N SER A 13 -9.93 2.98 12.16
CA SER A 13 -10.10 2.62 10.75
C SER A 13 -8.98 1.72 10.24
N THR A 14 -7.74 1.94 10.70
CA THR A 14 -6.59 1.10 10.36
C THR A 14 -6.74 -0.31 10.94
N LEU A 15 -7.17 -0.43 12.19
CA LEU A 15 -7.45 -1.73 12.83
C LEU A 15 -8.50 -2.53 12.08
N VAL A 16 -9.62 -1.89 11.72
CA VAL A 16 -10.69 -2.55 10.96
C VAL A 16 -10.18 -2.99 9.59
N LYS A 17 -9.42 -2.15 8.90
CA LYS A 17 -8.83 -2.48 7.60
C LYS A 17 -7.86 -3.67 7.69
N ILE A 18 -7.01 -3.72 8.70
CA ILE A 18 -6.08 -4.84 8.92
C ILE A 18 -6.87 -6.10 9.24
N GLY A 19 -7.84 -6.03 10.15
CA GLY A 19 -8.71 -7.17 10.50
C GLY A 19 -9.47 -7.71 9.28
N ALA A 20 -10.04 -6.83 8.47
CA ALA A 20 -10.69 -7.20 7.21
C ALA A 20 -9.72 -7.89 6.23
N GLY A 21 -8.50 -7.35 6.10
CA GLY A 21 -7.46 -7.94 5.25
C GLY A 21 -7.02 -9.33 5.72
N LEU A 22 -6.86 -9.53 7.03
CA LEU A 22 -6.52 -10.83 7.63
C LEU A 22 -7.66 -11.84 7.48
N LEU A 23 -8.92 -11.42 7.68
CA LEU A 23 -10.08 -12.27 7.48
C LEU A 23 -10.19 -12.77 6.04
N VAL A 24 -10.06 -11.85 5.08
CA VAL A 24 -10.06 -12.19 3.65
C VAL A 24 -8.89 -13.09 3.29
N GLY A 25 -7.69 -12.81 3.85
CA GLY A 25 -6.51 -13.66 3.70
C GLY A 25 -6.76 -15.09 4.22
N LYS A 26 -7.38 -15.22 5.38
CA LYS A 26 -7.76 -16.54 5.95
C LYS A 26 -8.77 -17.27 5.07
N LEU A 27 -9.81 -16.57 4.60
CA LEU A 27 -10.81 -17.16 3.69
C LEU A 27 -10.15 -17.70 2.42
N LEU A 28 -9.24 -16.93 1.81
CA LEU A 28 -8.46 -17.37 0.65
C LEU A 28 -7.58 -18.58 0.98
N ALA A 29 -6.84 -18.53 2.08
CA ALA A 29 -5.93 -19.61 2.47
C ALA A 29 -6.67 -20.94 2.76
N VAL A 30 -7.80 -20.87 3.44
CA VAL A 30 -8.61 -22.06 3.77
C VAL A 30 -9.28 -22.63 2.52
N SER A 31 -9.86 -21.77 1.67
CA SER A 31 -10.64 -22.18 0.50
C SER A 31 -9.78 -22.64 -0.66
N PHE A 32 -8.66 -21.97 -0.93
CA PHE A 32 -7.87 -22.18 -2.15
C PHE A 32 -6.42 -22.59 -1.89
N GLY A 33 -6.03 -22.71 -0.63
CA GLY A 33 -4.68 -23.14 -0.24
C GLY A 33 -3.57 -22.16 -0.63
N PRO A 34 -2.31 -22.64 -0.60
CA PRO A 34 -1.15 -21.79 -0.89
C PRO A 34 -1.14 -21.23 -2.32
N ALA A 35 -1.37 -22.06 -3.34
CA ALA A 35 -1.39 -21.60 -4.73
C ALA A 35 -2.41 -20.48 -4.96
N GLY A 36 -3.62 -20.62 -4.41
CA GLY A 36 -4.65 -19.59 -4.52
C GLY A 36 -4.25 -18.30 -3.82
N LEU A 37 -3.60 -18.37 -2.66
CA LEU A 37 -3.10 -17.18 -1.96
C LEU A 37 -1.97 -16.51 -2.74
N GLY A 38 -1.08 -17.28 -3.36
CA GLY A 38 0.04 -16.79 -4.16
C GLY A 38 -0.41 -16.01 -5.39
N LEU A 39 -1.34 -16.58 -6.17
CA LEU A 39 -1.93 -15.91 -7.34
C LEU A 39 -2.71 -14.65 -6.94
N ALA A 40 -3.52 -14.74 -5.87
CA ALA A 40 -4.27 -13.59 -5.35
C ALA A 40 -3.36 -12.46 -4.89
N ALA A 41 -2.13 -12.75 -4.46
CA ALA A 41 -1.16 -11.73 -4.05
C ALA A 41 -0.71 -10.85 -5.23
N ASN A 42 -0.47 -11.42 -6.42
CA ASN A 42 -0.17 -10.64 -7.62
C ASN A 42 -1.35 -9.74 -8.00
N PHE A 43 -2.56 -10.28 -7.95
CA PHE A 43 -3.75 -9.51 -8.23
C PHE A 43 -3.97 -8.38 -7.20
N ARG A 44 -3.78 -8.66 -5.91
CA ARG A 44 -3.84 -7.64 -4.84
C ARG A 44 -2.81 -6.53 -5.07
N GLN A 45 -1.62 -6.88 -5.53
CA GLN A 45 -0.58 -5.91 -5.85
C GLN A 45 -1.01 -4.99 -7.00
N LEU A 46 -1.63 -5.55 -8.06
CA LEU A 46 -2.23 -4.77 -9.13
C LEU A 46 -3.30 -3.80 -8.61
N ILE A 47 -4.23 -4.26 -7.77
CA ILE A 47 -5.27 -3.40 -7.18
C ILE A 47 -4.65 -2.25 -6.37
N THR A 48 -3.54 -2.49 -5.66
CA THR A 48 -2.80 -1.45 -4.93
C THR A 48 -2.23 -0.39 -5.88
N VAL A 49 -1.62 -0.81 -6.98
CA VAL A 49 -1.10 0.08 -8.03
C VAL A 49 -2.24 0.88 -8.67
N LEU A 50 -3.36 0.23 -9.00
CA LEU A 50 -4.54 0.90 -9.55
C LEU A 50 -5.14 1.92 -8.58
N GLY A 51 -5.08 1.68 -7.28
CA GLY A 51 -5.51 2.63 -6.27
C GLY A 51 -4.81 4.00 -6.38
N VAL A 52 -3.63 4.04 -6.97
CA VAL A 52 -2.88 5.28 -7.23
C VAL A 52 -3.05 5.73 -8.68
N LEU A 53 -2.81 4.84 -9.65
CA LEU A 53 -2.79 5.18 -11.08
C LEU A 53 -4.15 5.62 -11.61
N ALA A 54 -5.22 4.95 -11.23
CA ALA A 54 -6.57 5.26 -11.69
C ALA A 54 -7.03 6.67 -11.29
N GLY A 55 -6.46 7.23 -10.22
CA GLY A 55 -6.67 8.61 -9.79
C GLY A 55 -5.55 9.56 -10.17
N ALA A 56 -4.73 9.24 -11.19
CA ALA A 56 -3.60 10.07 -11.62
C ALA A 56 -2.55 10.34 -10.52
N GLY A 57 -2.58 9.64 -9.37
CA GLY A 57 -1.66 9.88 -8.25
C GLY A 57 -1.83 11.23 -7.54
N ILE A 58 -2.91 11.97 -7.80
CA ILE A 58 -3.09 13.37 -7.36
C ILE A 58 -3.61 13.54 -5.92
N PHE A 59 -4.00 12.45 -5.23
CA PHE A 59 -4.75 12.52 -3.98
C PHE A 59 -4.08 13.33 -2.87
N ASN A 60 -2.74 13.27 -2.75
CA ASN A 60 -1.99 14.09 -1.81
C ASN A 60 -2.04 15.57 -2.19
N GLY A 61 -1.99 15.87 -3.49
CA GLY A 61 -2.16 17.22 -4.02
C GLY A 61 -3.56 17.76 -3.75
N VAL A 62 -4.59 16.94 -3.97
CA VAL A 62 -5.98 17.29 -3.65
C VAL A 62 -6.13 17.64 -2.17
N THR A 63 -5.64 16.77 -1.28
CA THR A 63 -5.68 17.02 0.17
C THR A 63 -5.00 18.34 0.53
N LYS A 64 -3.82 18.63 -0.06
CA LYS A 64 -3.08 19.88 0.18
C LYS A 64 -3.87 21.10 -0.28
N TYR A 65 -4.34 21.12 -1.54
CA TYR A 65 -4.98 22.31 -2.11
C TYR A 65 -6.38 22.53 -1.55
N VAL A 66 -7.13 21.48 -1.21
CA VAL A 66 -8.39 21.60 -0.49
C VAL A 66 -8.15 22.24 0.89
N ALA A 67 -7.14 21.81 1.62
CA ALA A 67 -6.79 22.42 2.90
C ALA A 67 -6.33 23.88 2.75
N GLN A 68 -5.67 24.22 1.64
CA GLN A 68 -5.19 25.59 1.37
C GLN A 68 -6.33 26.54 0.99
N TYR A 69 -7.33 26.06 0.25
CA TYR A 69 -8.39 26.89 -0.33
C TYR A 69 -9.76 26.66 0.31
N HIS A 70 -9.82 26.05 1.50
CA HIS A 70 -11.08 25.67 2.14
C HIS A 70 -12.01 26.87 2.43
N ASP A 71 -11.45 28.08 2.66
CA ASP A 71 -12.19 29.33 2.89
C ASP A 71 -12.50 30.12 1.61
N ASN A 72 -12.06 29.64 0.45
CA ASN A 72 -12.27 30.31 -0.84
C ASN A 72 -13.11 29.42 -1.78
N PRO A 73 -14.45 29.63 -1.84
CA PRO A 73 -15.36 28.78 -2.63
C PRO A 73 -15.00 28.70 -4.13
N GLN A 74 -14.51 29.79 -4.73
CA GLN A 74 -14.15 29.79 -6.14
C GLN A 74 -12.92 28.90 -6.42
N GLN A 75 -11.86 29.08 -5.64
CA GLN A 75 -10.63 28.26 -5.77
C GLN A 75 -10.92 26.81 -5.41
N LEU A 76 -11.68 26.56 -4.36
CA LEU A 76 -12.09 25.22 -3.96
C LEU A 76 -12.86 24.50 -5.08
N ARG A 77 -13.83 25.18 -5.73
CA ARG A 77 -14.56 24.63 -6.87
C ARG A 77 -13.64 24.28 -8.02
N ARG A 78 -12.64 25.12 -8.33
CA ARG A 78 -11.65 24.85 -9.38
C ARG A 78 -10.81 23.63 -9.03
N VAL A 79 -10.30 23.53 -7.79
CA VAL A 79 -9.51 22.38 -7.33
C VAL A 79 -10.30 21.09 -7.43
N VAL A 80 -11.52 21.06 -6.90
CA VAL A 80 -12.37 19.86 -6.91
C VAL A 80 -12.75 19.49 -8.33
N GLY A 81 -13.18 20.44 -9.15
CA GLY A 81 -13.57 20.20 -10.54
C GLY A 81 -12.42 19.69 -11.41
N THR A 82 -11.22 20.30 -11.28
CA THR A 82 -10.02 19.84 -12.00
C THR A 82 -9.59 18.44 -11.54
N SER A 83 -9.64 18.17 -10.23
CA SER A 83 -9.35 16.83 -9.68
C SER A 83 -10.34 15.79 -10.20
N SER A 84 -11.64 16.12 -10.25
CA SER A 84 -12.67 15.23 -10.80
C SER A 84 -12.44 14.96 -12.30
N ALA A 85 -12.04 15.96 -13.08
CA ALA A 85 -11.71 15.78 -14.50
C ALA A 85 -10.48 14.88 -14.70
N MET A 86 -9.43 15.07 -13.89
CA MET A 86 -8.24 14.23 -13.94
C MET A 86 -8.55 12.79 -13.55
N VAL A 87 -9.29 12.57 -12.45
CA VAL A 87 -9.69 11.23 -12.01
C VAL A 87 -10.55 10.53 -13.05
N LEU A 88 -11.54 11.24 -13.63
CA LEU A 88 -12.38 10.69 -14.70
C LEU A 88 -11.54 10.33 -15.92
N GLY A 89 -10.68 11.21 -16.38
CA GLY A 89 -9.83 11.00 -17.56
C GLY A 89 -8.88 9.81 -17.37
N PHE A 90 -8.14 9.76 -16.26
CA PHE A 90 -7.20 8.68 -15.99
C PHE A 90 -7.89 7.35 -15.71
N SER A 91 -8.99 7.32 -14.95
CA SER A 91 -9.74 6.08 -14.71
C SER A 91 -10.38 5.54 -15.99
N THR A 92 -10.86 6.41 -16.90
CA THR A 92 -11.35 6.00 -18.22
C THR A 92 -10.22 5.46 -19.09
N LEU A 93 -9.06 6.13 -19.11
CA LEU A 93 -7.89 5.65 -19.83
C LEU A 93 -7.45 4.26 -19.31
N MET A 94 -7.38 4.10 -18.00
CA MET A 94 -7.06 2.80 -17.39
C MET A 94 -8.12 1.75 -17.74
N ALA A 95 -9.40 2.09 -17.73
CA ALA A 95 -10.46 1.17 -18.13
C ALA A 95 -10.27 0.68 -19.59
N LEU A 96 -9.96 1.59 -20.52
CA LEU A 96 -9.64 1.23 -21.91
C LEU A 96 -8.43 0.31 -22.00
N VAL A 97 -7.34 0.61 -21.28
CA VAL A 97 -6.14 -0.23 -21.24
C VAL A 97 -6.48 -1.64 -20.73
N PHE A 98 -7.27 -1.74 -19.66
CA PHE A 98 -7.65 -3.03 -19.07
C PHE A 98 -8.59 -3.85 -19.95
N VAL A 99 -9.46 -3.21 -20.70
CA VAL A 99 -10.33 -3.89 -21.68
C VAL A 99 -9.51 -4.38 -22.89
N LEU A 100 -8.69 -3.51 -23.48
CA LEU A 100 -7.92 -3.80 -24.71
C LEU A 100 -6.74 -4.74 -24.42
N ALA A 101 -6.06 -4.58 -23.29
CA ALA A 101 -4.91 -5.38 -22.90
C ALA A 101 -5.26 -6.49 -21.89
N SER A 102 -6.53 -6.93 -21.80
CA SER A 102 -6.97 -7.92 -20.82
C SER A 102 -6.21 -9.24 -20.89
N ALA A 103 -5.92 -9.74 -22.10
CA ALA A 103 -5.16 -10.97 -22.30
C ALA A 103 -3.69 -10.86 -21.84
N PRO A 104 -2.87 -9.88 -22.29
CA PRO A 104 -1.51 -9.73 -21.81
C PRO A 104 -1.41 -9.40 -20.31
N ILE A 105 -2.39 -8.67 -19.74
CA ILE A 105 -2.44 -8.43 -18.29
C ILE A 105 -2.71 -9.74 -17.54
N SER A 106 -3.67 -10.55 -17.99
CA SER A 106 -3.94 -11.86 -17.40
C SER A 106 -2.70 -12.75 -17.46
N GLN A 107 -2.07 -12.88 -18.64
CA GLN A 107 -0.82 -13.63 -18.81
C GLN A 107 0.30 -13.10 -17.91
N GLY A 108 0.38 -11.79 -17.76
CA GLY A 108 1.38 -11.14 -16.90
C GLY A 108 1.19 -11.43 -15.41
N LEU A 109 -0.03 -11.54 -14.93
CA LEU A 109 -0.34 -11.73 -13.51
C LEU A 109 -0.43 -13.21 -13.09
N PHE A 110 -1.08 -14.02 -13.93
CA PHE A 110 -1.47 -15.38 -13.58
C PHE A 110 -0.71 -16.45 -14.38
N GLY A 111 0.03 -16.07 -15.42
CA GLY A 111 0.75 -16.99 -16.29
C GLY A 111 -0.12 -17.63 -17.38
N ASN A 112 -1.41 -17.26 -17.45
CA ASN A 112 -2.37 -17.72 -18.46
C ASN A 112 -3.37 -16.63 -18.83
N THR A 113 -4.22 -16.88 -19.80
CA THR A 113 -5.25 -15.94 -20.29
C THR A 113 -6.65 -16.19 -19.73
N ASP A 114 -6.82 -17.17 -18.83
CA ASP A 114 -8.13 -17.59 -18.34
C ASP A 114 -8.87 -16.48 -17.58
N TYR A 115 -8.10 -15.60 -16.92
CA TYR A 115 -8.62 -14.50 -16.10
C TYR A 115 -8.85 -13.19 -16.87
N GLN A 116 -8.82 -13.18 -18.21
CA GLN A 116 -9.06 -11.95 -18.99
C GLN A 116 -10.46 -11.37 -18.77
N GLY A 117 -11.47 -12.19 -18.49
CA GLY A 117 -12.81 -11.75 -18.09
C GLY A 117 -12.79 -10.95 -16.80
N LEU A 118 -12.08 -11.45 -15.79
CA LEU A 118 -11.85 -10.74 -14.52
C LEU A 118 -11.14 -9.41 -14.74
N VAL A 119 -10.08 -9.37 -15.57
CA VAL A 119 -9.35 -8.13 -15.88
C VAL A 119 -10.26 -7.09 -16.52
N ARG A 120 -11.17 -7.48 -17.41
CA ARG A 120 -12.18 -6.58 -17.99
C ARG A 120 -13.16 -6.06 -16.93
N LEU A 121 -13.57 -6.86 -15.97
CA LEU A 121 -14.41 -6.41 -14.85
C LEU A 121 -13.67 -5.40 -13.97
N VAL A 122 -12.38 -5.60 -13.73
CA VAL A 122 -11.54 -4.65 -12.98
C VAL A 122 -11.49 -3.28 -13.67
N ALA A 123 -11.63 -3.21 -15.00
CA ALA A 123 -11.72 -1.94 -15.72
C ALA A 123 -12.86 -1.03 -15.20
N LEU A 124 -13.98 -1.60 -14.78
CA LEU A 124 -15.08 -0.84 -14.17
C LEU A 124 -14.85 -0.62 -12.67
N VAL A 125 -14.44 -1.67 -11.95
CA VAL A 125 -14.25 -1.64 -10.50
C VAL A 125 -13.21 -0.61 -10.07
N GLN A 126 -12.14 -0.45 -10.84
CA GLN A 126 -11.07 0.54 -10.53
C GLN A 126 -11.57 1.99 -10.55
N MET A 127 -12.63 2.30 -11.29
CA MET A 127 -13.26 3.63 -11.25
C MET A 127 -13.82 3.93 -9.85
N GLY A 128 -14.45 2.94 -9.22
CA GLY A 128 -14.90 3.04 -7.83
C GLY A 128 -13.74 3.30 -6.86
N ILE A 129 -12.60 2.64 -7.07
CA ILE A 129 -11.38 2.88 -6.27
C ILE A 129 -10.89 4.33 -6.45
N ALA A 130 -10.80 4.81 -7.69
CA ALA A 130 -10.33 6.15 -8.00
C ALA A 130 -11.22 7.24 -7.39
N TRP A 131 -12.53 7.13 -7.58
CA TRP A 131 -13.49 8.08 -7.00
C TRP A 131 -13.56 7.98 -5.47
N GLY A 132 -13.52 6.77 -4.90
CA GLY A 132 -13.45 6.57 -3.45
C GLY A 132 -12.25 7.29 -2.84
N ASN A 133 -11.07 7.14 -3.43
CA ASN A 133 -9.85 7.82 -2.99
C ASN A 133 -9.92 9.35 -3.17
N LEU A 134 -10.58 9.86 -4.22
CA LEU A 134 -10.82 11.30 -4.37
C LEU A 134 -11.68 11.83 -3.22
N LEU A 135 -12.81 11.18 -2.91
CA LEU A 135 -13.70 11.60 -1.83
C LEU A 135 -13.01 11.55 -0.46
N LEU A 136 -12.21 10.52 -0.20
CA LEU A 136 -11.39 10.43 1.00
C LEU A 136 -10.32 11.55 1.06
N ALA A 137 -9.71 11.91 -0.06
CA ALA A 137 -8.75 13.02 -0.14
C ALA A 137 -9.40 14.36 0.16
N LEU A 138 -10.63 14.59 -0.31
CA LEU A 138 -11.43 15.77 0.02
C LEU A 138 -11.67 15.85 1.54
N MET A 139 -12.17 14.77 2.16
CA MET A 139 -12.41 14.73 3.62
C MET A 139 -11.14 15.02 4.43
N LYS A 140 -9.98 14.45 3.99
CA LYS A 140 -8.68 14.74 4.61
C LYS A 140 -8.30 16.22 4.49
N GLY A 141 -8.53 16.83 3.32
CA GLY A 141 -8.29 18.25 3.09
C GLY A 141 -9.10 19.14 4.03
N PHE A 142 -10.36 18.80 4.27
CA PHE A 142 -11.23 19.47 5.23
C PHE A 142 -10.97 19.07 6.70
N ARG A 143 -9.97 18.24 6.97
CA ARG A 143 -9.66 17.69 8.31
C ARG A 143 -10.84 16.94 8.96
N ASP A 144 -11.73 16.37 8.14
CA ASP A 144 -12.80 15.49 8.62
C ASP A 144 -12.29 14.06 8.83
N ALA A 145 -11.48 13.87 9.87
CA ALA A 145 -10.94 12.57 10.20
C ALA A 145 -12.01 11.54 10.56
N ALA A 146 -13.12 11.97 11.17
CA ALA A 146 -14.23 11.08 11.52
C ALA A 146 -14.97 10.58 10.28
N GLY A 147 -15.31 11.49 9.33
CA GLY A 147 -15.95 11.12 8.07
C GLY A 147 -15.05 10.19 7.23
N ASN A 148 -13.75 10.50 7.16
CA ASN A 148 -12.78 9.65 6.49
C ASN A 148 -12.70 8.25 7.13
N ALA A 149 -12.58 8.17 8.46
CA ALA A 149 -12.49 6.90 9.17
C ALA A 149 -13.77 6.06 9.06
N LEU A 150 -14.95 6.68 9.24
CA LEU A 150 -16.23 5.99 9.08
C LEU A 150 -16.41 5.46 7.66
N SER A 151 -16.02 6.23 6.64
CA SER A 151 -16.07 5.77 5.25
C SER A 151 -15.18 4.52 5.03
N LEU A 152 -13.99 4.50 5.62
CA LEU A 152 -13.09 3.35 5.55
C LEU A 152 -13.62 2.14 6.33
N ILE A 153 -14.15 2.35 7.54
CA ILE A 153 -14.71 1.28 8.37
C ILE A 153 -15.91 0.63 7.67
N VAL A 154 -16.90 1.44 7.32
CA VAL A 154 -18.14 0.95 6.68
C VAL A 154 -17.82 0.34 5.31
N GLY A 155 -16.94 1.00 4.52
CA GLY A 155 -16.49 0.49 3.23
C GLY A 155 -15.77 -0.86 3.34
N SER A 156 -14.92 -1.04 4.36
CA SER A 156 -14.24 -2.31 4.61
C SER A 156 -15.23 -3.42 4.98
N LEU A 157 -16.24 -3.13 5.81
CA LEU A 157 -17.26 -4.13 6.19
C LEU A 157 -18.12 -4.54 4.99
N ILE A 158 -18.61 -3.56 4.22
CA ILE A 158 -19.35 -3.82 2.97
C ILE A 158 -18.46 -4.59 1.98
N GLY A 159 -17.20 -4.22 1.87
CA GLY A 159 -16.23 -4.87 1.01
C GLY A 159 -15.98 -6.34 1.38
N VAL A 160 -15.86 -6.66 2.67
CA VAL A 160 -15.72 -8.05 3.14
C VAL A 160 -16.99 -8.87 2.83
N LEU A 161 -18.16 -8.27 3.02
CA LEU A 161 -19.43 -8.92 2.64
C LEU A 161 -19.50 -9.17 1.12
N ALA A 162 -19.16 -8.17 0.32
CA ALA A 162 -19.10 -8.30 -1.14
C ALA A 162 -18.07 -9.37 -1.57
N TYR A 163 -16.90 -9.44 -0.91
CA TYR A 163 -15.92 -10.48 -1.11
C TYR A 163 -16.53 -11.87 -0.87
N TYR A 164 -17.19 -12.05 0.28
CA TYR A 164 -17.80 -13.33 0.62
C TYR A 164 -18.89 -13.76 -0.37
N VAL A 165 -19.77 -12.83 -0.76
CA VAL A 165 -20.82 -13.09 -1.76
C VAL A 165 -20.19 -13.44 -3.12
N SER A 166 -19.24 -12.64 -3.61
CA SER A 166 -18.56 -12.89 -4.89
C SER A 166 -17.84 -14.25 -4.89
N TYR A 167 -17.14 -14.58 -3.79
CA TYR A 167 -16.50 -15.88 -3.60
C TYR A 167 -17.52 -17.04 -3.67
N ARG A 168 -18.66 -16.91 -2.99
CA ARG A 168 -19.71 -17.96 -2.98
C ARG A 168 -20.34 -18.16 -4.35
N LEU A 169 -20.49 -17.11 -5.15
CA LEU A 169 -21.12 -17.16 -6.48
C LEU A 169 -20.14 -17.55 -7.59
N GLY A 170 -18.90 -17.08 -7.54
CA GLY A 170 -17.92 -17.22 -8.64
C GLY A 170 -16.66 -18.00 -8.27
N GLY A 171 -16.65 -18.71 -7.12
CA GLY A 171 -15.47 -19.49 -6.71
C GLY A 171 -14.20 -18.62 -6.62
N TYR A 172 -13.10 -19.09 -7.22
CA TYR A 172 -11.82 -18.38 -7.14
C TYR A 172 -11.82 -17.04 -7.91
N GLU A 173 -12.41 -16.99 -9.11
CA GLU A 173 -12.56 -15.73 -9.85
C GLU A 173 -13.41 -14.71 -9.08
N GLY A 174 -14.49 -15.18 -8.46
CA GLY A 174 -15.32 -14.36 -7.58
C GLY A 174 -14.56 -13.85 -6.37
N ALA A 175 -13.67 -14.64 -5.78
CA ALA A 175 -12.78 -14.21 -4.70
C ALA A 175 -11.81 -13.13 -5.16
N LEU A 176 -11.20 -13.27 -6.33
CA LEU A 176 -10.35 -12.24 -6.92
C LEU A 176 -11.13 -10.95 -7.20
N LEU A 177 -12.32 -11.05 -7.81
CA LEU A 177 -13.20 -9.88 -8.01
C LEU A 177 -13.51 -9.20 -6.66
N GLY A 178 -13.84 -9.98 -5.64
CA GLY A 178 -14.09 -9.50 -4.29
C GLY A 178 -12.93 -8.71 -3.70
N LEU A 179 -11.68 -9.12 -3.96
CA LEU A 179 -10.49 -8.36 -3.56
C LEU A 179 -10.45 -6.94 -4.17
N ALA A 180 -10.90 -6.78 -5.41
CA ALA A 180 -10.99 -5.49 -6.06
C ALA A 180 -12.19 -4.66 -5.55
N LEU A 181 -13.29 -5.32 -5.19
CA LEU A 181 -14.49 -4.67 -4.67
C LEU A 181 -14.26 -4.05 -3.28
N ILE A 182 -13.39 -4.62 -2.43
CA ILE A 182 -13.13 -4.08 -1.10
C ILE A 182 -12.75 -2.59 -1.14
N PRO A 183 -11.69 -2.16 -1.85
CA PRO A 183 -11.36 -0.74 -1.94
C PRO A 183 -12.34 0.06 -2.81
N ALA A 184 -13.00 -0.56 -3.80
CA ALA A 184 -13.92 0.14 -4.69
C ALA A 184 -15.20 0.56 -4.00
N LEU A 185 -15.77 -0.29 -3.15
CA LEU A 185 -17.03 -0.02 -2.46
C LEU A 185 -16.91 1.06 -1.39
N VAL A 186 -15.70 1.47 -1.01
CA VAL A 186 -15.47 2.63 -0.13
C VAL A 186 -16.08 3.92 -0.72
N VAL A 187 -16.23 4.00 -2.03
CA VAL A 187 -16.86 5.16 -2.70
C VAL A 187 -18.29 5.42 -2.17
N ILE A 188 -19.05 4.37 -1.84
CA ILE A 188 -20.43 4.48 -1.40
C ILE A 188 -20.53 5.21 -0.04
N PRO A 189 -19.92 4.69 1.06
CA PRO A 189 -19.96 5.39 2.33
C PRO A 189 -19.22 6.73 2.29
N ALA A 190 -18.18 6.88 1.47
CA ALA A 190 -17.50 8.16 1.31
C ALA A 190 -18.42 9.22 0.68
N ALA A 191 -19.20 8.87 -0.34
CA ALA A 191 -20.18 9.77 -0.95
C ALA A 191 -21.29 10.11 0.05
N ILE A 192 -21.83 9.13 0.77
CA ILE A 192 -22.85 9.34 1.79
C ILE A 192 -22.34 10.28 2.89
N MET A 193 -21.11 10.08 3.38
CA MET A 193 -20.53 10.94 4.41
C MET A 193 -20.28 12.36 3.91
N LEU A 194 -19.80 12.52 2.68
CA LEU A 194 -19.59 13.82 2.07
C LEU A 194 -20.90 14.63 2.00
N ILE A 195 -21.98 13.97 1.57
CA ILE A 195 -23.32 14.59 1.44
C ILE A 195 -23.90 14.91 2.82
N LYS A 196 -23.94 13.93 3.73
CA LYS A 196 -24.56 14.10 5.06
C LYS A 196 -23.87 15.18 5.90
N ARG A 197 -22.55 15.36 5.71
CA ARG A 197 -21.79 16.35 6.47
C ARG A 197 -21.72 17.71 5.78
N GLY A 198 -22.27 17.83 4.55
CA GLY A 198 -22.26 19.07 3.78
C GLY A 198 -20.86 19.63 3.56
N VAL A 199 -19.87 18.75 3.40
CA VAL A 199 -18.44 19.14 3.30
C VAL A 199 -18.22 20.04 2.08
N ILE A 200 -18.85 19.70 0.95
CA ILE A 200 -18.90 20.51 -0.27
C ILE A 200 -20.23 20.34 -1.00
N PRO A 201 -20.68 21.34 -1.77
CA PRO A 201 -21.77 21.17 -2.71
C PRO A 201 -21.43 20.12 -3.78
N LEU A 202 -22.34 19.20 -4.09
CA LEU A 202 -22.13 18.18 -5.14
C LEU A 202 -21.81 18.76 -6.51
N SER A 203 -22.27 20.00 -6.77
CA SER A 203 -21.95 20.71 -8.01
C SER A 203 -20.44 20.95 -8.21
N TYR A 204 -19.64 20.94 -7.16
CA TYR A 204 -18.19 21.11 -7.24
C TYR A 204 -17.50 19.87 -7.83
N LEU A 205 -18.13 18.69 -7.71
CA LEU A 205 -17.63 17.45 -8.31
C LEU A 205 -17.81 17.38 -9.82
N LYS A 206 -18.57 18.32 -10.44
CA LYS A 206 -18.68 18.39 -11.90
C LYS A 206 -17.29 18.62 -12.49
N PRO A 207 -16.84 17.75 -13.41
CA PRO A 207 -15.54 17.89 -14.06
C PRO A 207 -15.40 19.26 -14.73
N SER A 208 -14.32 19.96 -14.41
CA SER A 208 -13.92 21.22 -15.03
C SER A 208 -12.40 21.24 -15.14
N TRP A 209 -11.85 21.99 -16.09
CA TRP A 209 -10.43 21.96 -16.36
C TRP A 209 -9.80 23.34 -16.13
N ASP A 210 -8.75 23.36 -15.30
CA ASP A 210 -7.89 24.51 -15.06
C ASP A 210 -6.44 24.09 -15.29
N ASN A 211 -5.79 24.63 -16.33
CA ASN A 211 -4.43 24.26 -16.73
C ASN A 211 -3.39 24.51 -15.63
N GLY A 212 -3.54 25.60 -14.86
CA GLY A 212 -2.63 25.94 -13.77
C GLY A 212 -2.69 24.92 -12.63
N LEU A 213 -3.90 24.56 -12.21
CA LEU A 213 -4.14 23.57 -11.18
C LEU A 213 -3.78 22.15 -11.63
N ALA A 214 -4.11 21.79 -12.87
CA ALA A 214 -3.73 20.51 -13.46
C ALA A 214 -2.20 20.33 -13.45
N GLY A 215 -1.45 21.36 -13.85
CA GLY A 215 0.02 21.37 -13.78
C GLY A 215 0.56 21.24 -12.37
N GLN A 216 -0.07 21.88 -11.39
CA GLN A 216 0.31 21.76 -9.98
C GLN A 216 0.01 20.35 -9.41
N LEU A 217 -1.14 19.78 -9.73
CA LEU A 217 -1.55 18.43 -9.32
C LEU A 217 -0.66 17.35 -9.97
N SER A 218 -0.28 17.53 -11.24
CA SER A 218 0.57 16.57 -11.98
C SER A 218 1.97 16.40 -11.39
N LYS A 219 2.47 17.39 -10.62
CA LYS A 219 3.73 17.22 -9.88
C LYS A 219 3.65 16.08 -8.85
N PHE A 220 2.48 15.85 -8.27
CA PHE A 220 2.24 14.74 -7.35
C PHE A 220 2.12 13.40 -8.08
N THR A 221 1.65 13.41 -9.34
CA THR A 221 1.54 12.22 -10.17
C THR A 221 2.87 11.50 -10.35
N LEU A 222 3.93 12.22 -10.69
CA LEU A 222 5.24 11.62 -10.92
C LEU A 222 5.80 10.94 -9.65
N MET A 223 5.69 11.61 -8.51
CA MET A 223 6.12 11.02 -7.23
C MET A 223 5.30 9.78 -6.88
N ALA A 224 3.97 9.86 -7.04
CA ALA A 224 3.07 8.75 -6.76
C ALA A 224 3.30 7.56 -7.70
N LEU A 225 3.59 7.82 -8.99
CA LEU A 225 3.94 6.78 -9.98
C LEU A 225 5.18 5.99 -9.56
N ILE A 226 6.27 6.68 -9.24
CA ILE A 226 7.53 6.02 -8.86
C ILE A 226 7.30 5.13 -7.65
N THR A 227 6.67 5.66 -6.59
CA THR A 227 6.42 4.92 -5.35
C THR A 227 5.48 3.73 -5.54
N SER A 228 4.39 3.92 -6.32
CA SER A 228 3.35 2.90 -6.46
C SER A 228 3.70 1.79 -7.44
N VAL A 229 4.72 1.97 -8.28
CA VAL A 229 5.09 1.00 -9.31
C VAL A 229 6.34 0.22 -8.94
N THR A 230 7.36 0.87 -8.37
CA THR A 230 8.69 0.25 -8.20
C THR A 230 8.66 -1.03 -7.36
N LEU A 231 8.30 -0.96 -6.10
CA LEU A 231 8.25 -2.14 -5.22
C LEU A 231 7.13 -3.14 -5.59
N PRO A 232 5.90 -2.71 -5.92
CA PRO A 232 4.87 -3.63 -6.39
C PRO A 232 5.30 -4.47 -7.59
N VAL A 233 5.96 -3.87 -8.58
CA VAL A 233 6.48 -4.59 -9.74
C VAL A 233 7.57 -5.58 -9.33
N ALA A 234 8.50 -5.18 -8.44
CA ALA A 234 9.51 -6.08 -7.92
C ALA A 234 8.91 -7.34 -7.27
N TYR A 235 7.88 -7.16 -6.43
CA TYR A 235 7.19 -8.29 -5.78
C TYR A 235 6.44 -9.18 -6.78
N ILE A 236 5.82 -8.62 -7.82
CA ILE A 236 5.19 -9.40 -8.89
C ILE A 236 6.26 -10.21 -9.64
N MET A 237 7.39 -9.59 -10.00
CA MET A 237 8.50 -10.28 -10.68
C MET A 237 9.10 -11.40 -9.81
N MET A 238 9.28 -11.14 -8.53
CA MET A 238 9.76 -12.15 -7.57
C MET A 238 8.83 -13.36 -7.48
N ARG A 239 7.50 -13.12 -7.38
CA ARG A 239 6.51 -14.21 -7.36
C ARG A 239 6.49 -14.99 -8.66
N LYS A 240 6.61 -14.30 -9.81
CA LYS A 240 6.73 -14.98 -11.12
C LYS A 240 7.99 -15.82 -11.24
N LEU A 241 9.11 -15.31 -10.77
CA LEU A 241 10.36 -16.06 -10.74
C LEU A 241 10.24 -17.33 -9.88
N LEU A 242 9.65 -17.19 -8.68
CA LEU A 242 9.42 -18.32 -7.77
C LEU A 242 8.43 -19.33 -8.36
N ALA A 243 7.33 -18.86 -8.97
CA ALA A 243 6.36 -19.72 -9.61
C ALA A 243 6.93 -20.48 -10.83
N ALA A 244 7.80 -19.83 -11.61
CA ALA A 244 8.43 -20.43 -12.79
C ALA A 244 9.50 -21.46 -12.43
N GLN A 245 10.24 -21.26 -11.32
CA GLN A 245 11.30 -22.18 -10.87
C GLN A 245 10.75 -23.34 -10.04
N TYR A 246 9.66 -23.13 -9.34
CA TYR A 246 9.07 -24.09 -8.41
C TYR A 246 7.56 -24.25 -8.66
N SER A 247 6.73 -23.47 -7.94
CA SER A 247 5.27 -23.57 -8.07
C SER A 247 4.54 -22.35 -7.46
N TRP A 248 3.26 -22.21 -7.75
CA TRP A 248 2.39 -21.25 -7.08
C TRP A 248 2.14 -21.57 -5.61
N ASP A 249 2.27 -22.84 -5.20
CA ASP A 249 2.21 -23.21 -3.78
C ASP A 249 3.37 -22.62 -2.99
N GLU A 250 4.60 -22.67 -3.53
CA GLU A 250 5.78 -22.02 -2.93
C GLU A 250 5.59 -20.51 -2.82
N VAL A 251 5.00 -19.87 -3.85
CA VAL A 251 4.64 -18.45 -3.80
C VAL A 251 3.67 -18.17 -2.67
N GLY A 252 2.66 -19.02 -2.49
CA GLY A 252 1.67 -18.92 -1.43
C GLY A 252 2.27 -19.09 -0.04
N ILE A 253 3.20 -20.02 0.14
CA ILE A 253 3.94 -20.23 1.39
C ILE A 253 4.71 -18.96 1.77
N TRP A 254 5.48 -18.38 0.83
CA TRP A 254 6.16 -17.11 1.08
C TRP A 254 5.19 -15.95 1.30
N GLN A 255 4.10 -15.87 0.54
CA GLN A 255 3.07 -14.84 0.71
C GLN A 255 2.38 -14.93 2.08
N GLY A 256 2.22 -16.14 2.63
CA GLY A 256 1.65 -16.34 3.96
C GLY A 256 2.47 -15.59 5.02
N VAL A 257 3.79 -15.81 5.06
CA VAL A 257 4.66 -15.13 6.03
C VAL A 257 4.72 -13.62 5.77
N SER A 258 4.78 -13.19 4.49
CA SER A 258 4.78 -11.78 4.13
C SER A 258 3.50 -11.07 4.59
N SER A 259 2.33 -11.73 4.49
CA SER A 259 1.06 -11.15 4.93
C SER A 259 1.00 -10.93 6.45
N ILE A 260 1.58 -11.83 7.23
CA ILE A 260 1.70 -11.67 8.70
C ILE A 260 2.67 -10.53 9.01
N SER A 261 3.81 -10.48 8.33
CA SER A 261 4.76 -9.36 8.41
C SER A 261 4.08 -8.02 8.16
N ASP A 262 3.42 -7.89 7.03
CA ASP A 262 2.77 -6.63 6.62
C ASP A 262 1.70 -6.19 7.64
N ALA A 263 0.98 -7.13 8.24
CA ALA A 263 -0.06 -6.83 9.22
C ALA A 263 0.50 -6.13 10.47
N TYR A 264 1.54 -6.66 11.10
CA TYR A 264 2.09 -6.02 12.31
C TYR A 264 2.95 -4.80 11.99
N LEU A 265 3.64 -4.79 10.83
CA LEU A 265 4.43 -3.64 10.40
C LEU A 265 3.56 -2.41 10.10
N GLN A 266 2.32 -2.57 9.64
CA GLN A 266 1.40 -1.46 9.43
C GLN A 266 1.13 -0.67 10.72
N PHE A 267 1.06 -1.32 11.89
CA PHE A 267 0.92 -0.62 13.17
C PHE A 267 2.14 0.24 13.49
N ILE A 268 3.33 -0.29 13.24
CA ILE A 268 4.58 0.39 13.55
C ILE A 268 4.78 1.59 12.61
N THR A 269 4.59 1.37 11.30
CA THR A 269 4.80 2.42 10.29
C THR A 269 3.73 3.52 10.35
N ALA A 270 2.51 3.22 10.80
CA ALA A 270 1.50 4.24 11.06
C ALA A 270 1.99 5.29 12.07
N SER A 271 2.73 4.86 13.11
CA SER A 271 3.30 5.75 14.12
C SER A 271 4.33 6.72 13.53
N PHE A 272 5.05 6.33 12.47
CA PHE A 272 6.02 7.19 11.81
C PHE A 272 5.36 8.38 11.10
N SER A 273 4.22 8.18 10.49
CA SER A 273 3.46 9.24 9.84
C SER A 273 2.93 10.26 10.83
N VAL A 274 2.61 9.82 12.05
CA VAL A 274 2.03 10.67 13.10
C VAL A 274 3.10 11.42 13.89
N TYR A 275 4.22 10.76 14.20
CA TYR A 275 5.26 11.32 15.07
C TYR A 275 6.52 11.74 14.30
N LEU A 276 7.14 10.80 13.56
CA LEU A 276 8.47 10.99 13.00
C LEU A 276 8.48 12.02 11.87
N LEU A 277 7.52 11.95 10.96
CA LEU A 277 7.44 12.85 9.81
C LEU A 277 7.26 14.31 10.23
N PRO A 278 6.28 14.68 11.10
CA PRO A 278 6.15 16.07 11.56
C PRO A 278 7.36 16.57 12.37
N THR A 279 7.95 15.70 13.18
CA THR A 279 9.13 16.03 13.99
C THR A 279 10.32 16.35 13.09
N LEU A 280 10.67 15.48 12.16
CA LEU A 280 11.79 15.68 11.23
C LEU A 280 11.56 16.86 10.28
N SER A 281 10.32 17.17 9.92
CA SER A 281 9.99 18.30 9.06
C SER A 281 10.26 19.65 9.72
N ARG A 282 10.11 19.74 11.05
CA ARG A 282 10.33 20.97 11.84
C ARG A 282 11.81 21.24 12.15
N LEU A 283 12.62 20.18 12.27
CA LEU A 283 14.02 20.30 12.60
C LEU A 283 14.82 20.82 11.40
N THR A 284 15.63 21.86 11.59
CA THR A 284 16.49 22.46 10.56
C THR A 284 17.96 22.15 10.78
N GLU A 285 18.39 22.09 12.04
CA GLU A 285 19.79 21.87 12.39
C GLU A 285 20.18 20.38 12.25
N LYS A 286 21.32 20.14 11.62
CA LYS A 286 21.86 18.77 11.42
C LYS A 286 22.06 18.02 12.74
N ARG A 287 22.45 18.72 13.79
CA ARG A 287 22.66 18.15 15.13
C ARG A 287 21.38 17.59 15.70
N ASP A 288 20.28 18.34 15.59
CA ASP A 288 18.98 17.94 16.13
C ASP A 288 18.34 16.84 15.29
N ILE A 289 18.47 16.92 13.96
CA ILE A 289 18.06 15.84 13.05
C ILE A 289 18.80 14.55 13.40
N THR A 290 20.13 14.64 13.60
CA THR A 290 20.95 13.46 13.96
C THR A 290 20.50 12.86 15.30
N ARG A 291 20.27 13.73 16.30
CA ARG A 291 19.80 13.28 17.63
C ARG A 291 18.46 12.58 17.53
N GLU A 292 17.52 13.12 16.77
CA GLU A 292 16.18 12.55 16.63
C GLU A 292 16.20 11.22 15.83
N VAL A 293 16.97 11.12 14.74
CA VAL A 293 17.14 9.88 13.98
C VAL A 293 17.76 8.78 14.85
N VAL A 294 18.83 9.09 15.59
CA VAL A 294 19.48 8.11 16.48
C VAL A 294 18.55 7.69 17.63
N LYS A 295 17.81 8.65 18.23
CA LYS A 295 16.81 8.37 19.25
C LYS A 295 15.71 7.45 18.72
N SER A 296 15.20 7.75 17.52
CA SER A 296 14.18 6.93 16.85
C SER A 296 14.67 5.52 16.57
N LEU A 297 15.88 5.36 16.05
CA LEU A 297 16.47 4.03 15.79
C LEU A 297 16.68 3.24 17.10
N LYS A 298 17.17 3.88 18.16
CA LYS A 298 17.35 3.25 19.46
C LYS A 298 16.05 2.74 20.10
N PHE A 299 14.93 3.39 19.79
CA PHE A 299 13.62 2.98 20.28
C PHE A 299 12.98 1.95 19.34
N VAL A 300 12.98 2.24 18.03
CA VAL A 300 12.24 1.47 17.03
C VAL A 300 12.85 0.10 16.80
N LEU A 301 14.19 0.00 16.66
CA LEU A 301 14.84 -1.30 16.40
C LEU A 301 14.59 -2.33 17.50
N PRO A 302 14.76 -2.02 18.80
CA PRO A 302 14.42 -2.97 19.86
C PRO A 302 12.93 -3.28 19.93
N ALA A 303 12.05 -2.29 19.70
CA ALA A 303 10.61 -2.49 19.73
C ALA A 303 10.15 -3.44 18.60
N VAL A 304 10.66 -3.23 17.38
CA VAL A 304 10.35 -4.12 16.26
C VAL A 304 10.99 -5.49 16.44
N ALA A 305 12.21 -5.56 16.95
CA ALA A 305 12.86 -6.84 17.25
C ALA A 305 12.07 -7.65 18.31
N ALA A 306 11.56 -6.99 19.34
CA ALA A 306 10.70 -7.64 20.34
C ALA A 306 9.37 -8.11 19.73
N ALA A 307 8.73 -7.29 18.90
CA ALA A 307 7.51 -7.68 18.17
C ALA A 307 7.77 -8.86 17.22
N SER A 308 8.85 -8.80 16.44
CA SER A 308 9.28 -9.87 15.55
C SER A 308 9.59 -11.16 16.30
N PHE A 309 10.27 -11.06 17.44
CA PHE A 309 10.54 -12.21 18.30
C PHE A 309 9.24 -12.82 18.86
N THR A 310 8.27 -11.99 19.25
CA THR A 310 6.95 -12.46 19.69
C THR A 310 6.21 -13.17 18.55
N VAL A 311 6.24 -12.62 17.34
CA VAL A 311 5.64 -13.27 16.16
C VAL A 311 6.34 -14.60 15.86
N TRP A 312 7.68 -14.65 15.96
CA TRP A 312 8.44 -15.90 15.78
C TRP A 312 8.09 -16.96 16.83
N LEU A 313 7.93 -16.56 18.07
CA LEU A 313 7.53 -17.46 19.15
C LEU A 313 6.11 -18.00 18.95
N LEU A 314 5.20 -17.15 18.50
CA LEU A 314 3.79 -17.48 18.26
C LEU A 314 3.49 -17.93 16.82
N ARG A 315 4.51 -18.21 16.01
CA ARG A 315 4.35 -18.48 14.56
C ARG A 315 3.37 -19.63 14.27
N ASP A 316 3.43 -20.71 15.05
CA ASP A 316 2.55 -21.86 14.84
C ASP A 316 1.08 -21.50 15.12
N PHE A 317 0.86 -20.73 16.20
CA PHE A 317 -0.46 -20.18 16.52
C PHE A 317 -0.94 -19.19 15.44
N ALA A 318 -0.04 -18.32 14.94
CA ALA A 318 -0.36 -17.38 13.87
C ALA A 318 -0.71 -18.10 12.57
N ILE A 319 -0.01 -19.17 12.20
CA ILE A 319 -0.31 -20.00 11.02
C ILE A 319 -1.72 -20.60 11.15
N TRP A 320 -2.00 -21.22 12.31
CA TRP A 320 -3.31 -21.82 12.56
C TRP A 320 -4.44 -20.77 12.59
N LEU A 321 -4.23 -19.66 13.27
CA LEU A 321 -5.25 -18.62 13.44
C LEU A 321 -5.54 -17.87 12.12
N LEU A 322 -4.49 -17.46 11.40
CA LEU A 322 -4.60 -16.54 10.27
C LEU A 322 -4.64 -17.22 8.90
N LEU A 323 -4.19 -18.46 8.81
CA LEU A 323 -4.13 -19.22 7.57
C LEU A 323 -4.76 -20.61 7.75
N SER A 324 -4.00 -21.66 7.50
CA SER A 324 -4.42 -23.06 7.70
C SER A 324 -3.22 -23.99 7.83
N ASN A 325 -3.45 -25.25 8.22
CA ASN A 325 -2.39 -26.26 8.35
C ASN A 325 -1.64 -26.54 7.02
N LYS A 326 -2.21 -26.17 5.87
CA LYS A 326 -1.54 -26.29 4.56
C LYS A 326 -0.33 -25.38 4.41
N PHE A 327 -0.17 -24.40 5.32
CA PHE A 327 0.90 -23.42 5.33
C PHE A 327 2.02 -23.73 6.32
N THR A 328 2.06 -24.92 6.89
CA THR A 328 3.06 -25.32 7.92
C THR A 328 4.51 -25.12 7.42
N ALA A 329 4.77 -25.36 6.14
CA ALA A 329 6.09 -25.16 5.53
C ALA A 329 6.62 -23.70 5.64
N MET A 330 5.75 -22.71 5.83
CA MET A 330 6.18 -21.32 6.03
C MET A 330 6.92 -21.10 7.37
N ARG A 331 6.86 -22.05 8.29
CA ARG A 331 7.51 -21.97 9.60
C ARG A 331 8.99 -21.64 9.50
N ASP A 332 9.69 -22.22 8.55
CA ASP A 332 11.12 -22.06 8.36
C ASP A 332 11.50 -20.69 7.75
N LEU A 333 10.53 -20.02 7.14
CA LEU A 333 10.72 -18.70 6.52
C LEU A 333 10.69 -17.56 7.55
N PHE A 334 10.02 -17.76 8.70
CA PHE A 334 9.79 -16.69 9.66
C PHE A 334 11.08 -16.02 10.14
N ALA A 335 12.11 -16.80 10.49
CA ALA A 335 13.36 -16.23 11.00
C ALA A 335 13.99 -15.24 10.01
N TRP A 336 14.05 -15.61 8.75
CA TRP A 336 14.61 -14.79 7.67
C TRP A 336 13.76 -13.55 7.38
N GLN A 337 12.46 -13.74 7.27
CA GLN A 337 11.51 -12.65 7.01
C GLN A 337 11.53 -11.63 8.14
N LEU A 338 11.46 -12.06 9.39
CA LEU A 338 11.38 -11.19 10.57
C LEU A 338 12.68 -10.40 10.82
N VAL A 339 13.85 -10.98 10.54
CA VAL A 339 15.10 -10.23 10.57
C VAL A 339 15.09 -9.14 9.50
N GLY A 340 14.62 -9.46 8.29
CA GLY A 340 14.41 -8.48 7.23
C GLY A 340 13.47 -7.35 7.65
N ASP A 341 12.39 -7.66 8.38
CA ASP A 341 11.42 -6.67 8.87
C ASP A 341 12.05 -5.67 9.84
N VAL A 342 12.86 -6.12 10.78
CA VAL A 342 13.58 -5.23 11.72
C VAL A 342 14.44 -4.22 10.96
N LEU A 343 15.19 -4.70 9.98
CA LEU A 343 16.10 -3.87 9.18
C LEU A 343 15.32 -2.94 8.24
N LYS A 344 14.23 -3.42 7.64
CA LYS A 344 13.30 -2.63 6.83
C LYS A 344 12.74 -1.43 7.60
N VAL A 345 12.27 -1.66 8.80
CA VAL A 345 11.72 -0.59 9.64
C VAL A 345 12.80 0.39 10.07
N GLY A 346 14.01 -0.12 10.37
CA GLY A 346 15.17 0.73 10.60
C GLY A 346 15.49 1.63 9.39
N ALA A 347 15.47 1.08 8.18
CA ALA A 347 15.67 1.83 6.94
C ALA A 347 14.55 2.88 6.70
N TYR A 348 13.32 2.59 7.10
CA TYR A 348 12.21 3.55 6.98
C TYR A 348 12.43 4.83 7.79
N VAL A 349 13.15 4.80 8.91
CA VAL A 349 13.51 6.02 9.67
C VAL A 349 14.28 6.99 8.76
N PHE A 350 15.22 6.50 7.96
CA PHE A 350 15.95 7.31 6.97
C PHE A 350 15.05 7.73 5.79
N GLY A 351 14.18 6.84 5.32
CA GLY A 351 13.20 7.16 4.27
C GLY A 351 12.29 8.31 4.67
N TYR A 352 11.80 8.32 5.90
CA TYR A 352 11.00 9.43 6.44
C TYR A 352 11.79 10.74 6.56
N LEU A 353 13.10 10.69 6.82
CA LEU A 353 13.97 11.87 6.77
C LEU A 353 14.03 12.43 5.35
N VAL A 354 14.22 11.59 4.34
CA VAL A 354 14.26 11.99 2.93
C VAL A 354 12.93 12.64 2.50
N ILE A 355 11.80 12.06 2.92
CA ILE A 355 10.46 12.61 2.66
C ILE A 355 10.27 13.95 3.38
N ALA A 356 10.64 14.05 4.66
CA ALA A 356 10.53 15.28 5.47
C ALA A 356 11.32 16.45 4.89
N LYS A 357 12.48 16.17 4.25
CA LYS A 357 13.33 17.17 3.59
C LYS A 357 13.00 17.37 2.11
N ALA A 358 11.98 16.70 1.58
CA ALA A 358 11.50 16.80 0.19
C ALA A 358 12.62 16.61 -0.86
N THR A 359 13.57 15.73 -0.59
CA THR A 359 14.72 15.48 -1.46
C THR A 359 14.40 14.41 -2.50
N LEU A 360 13.71 14.80 -3.58
CA LEU A 360 13.22 13.88 -4.63
C LEU A 360 14.31 12.98 -5.20
N ARG A 361 15.52 13.49 -5.43
CA ARG A 361 16.65 12.70 -5.99
C ARG A 361 17.03 11.54 -5.09
N PHE A 362 17.17 11.77 -3.79
CA PHE A 362 17.48 10.71 -2.83
C PHE A 362 16.31 9.73 -2.68
N TYR A 363 15.08 10.21 -2.78
CA TYR A 363 13.91 9.36 -2.75
C TYR A 363 13.89 8.37 -3.93
N ILE A 364 14.08 8.86 -5.17
CA ILE A 364 14.15 8.02 -6.38
C ILE A 364 15.31 7.00 -6.30
N LEU A 365 16.49 7.46 -5.87
CA LEU A 365 17.64 6.56 -5.69
C LEU A 365 17.37 5.47 -4.65
N ALA A 366 16.68 5.80 -3.57
CA ALA A 366 16.29 4.86 -2.53
C ALA A 366 15.34 3.77 -3.08
N GLU A 367 14.29 4.17 -3.82
CA GLU A 367 13.33 3.25 -4.45
C GLU A 367 14.00 2.33 -5.48
N ILE A 368 14.83 2.89 -6.37
CA ILE A 368 15.55 2.12 -7.39
C ILE A 368 16.54 1.16 -6.72
N SER A 369 17.27 1.58 -5.69
CA SER A 369 18.22 0.71 -5.00
C SER A 369 17.52 -0.46 -4.29
N GLN A 370 16.38 -0.25 -3.65
CA GLN A 370 15.58 -1.34 -3.07
C GLN A 370 15.12 -2.33 -4.15
N PHE A 371 14.56 -1.83 -5.25
CA PHE A 371 14.15 -2.66 -6.39
C PHE A 371 15.31 -3.51 -6.90
N THR A 372 16.43 -2.86 -7.19
CA THR A 372 17.61 -3.53 -7.77
C THR A 372 18.18 -4.60 -6.84
N LEU A 373 18.34 -4.26 -5.55
CA LEU A 373 18.85 -5.22 -4.56
C LEU A 373 17.90 -6.41 -4.41
N LEU A 374 16.58 -6.17 -4.33
CA LEU A 374 15.60 -7.23 -4.20
C LEU A 374 15.62 -8.17 -5.42
N MET A 375 15.72 -7.62 -6.63
CA MET A 375 15.79 -8.42 -7.85
C MET A 375 17.10 -9.20 -7.97
N VAL A 376 18.23 -8.60 -7.63
CA VAL A 376 19.53 -9.28 -7.64
C VAL A 376 19.53 -10.47 -6.68
N PHE A 377 19.15 -10.25 -5.42
CA PHE A 377 19.13 -11.36 -4.45
C PHE A 377 18.03 -12.39 -4.77
N ALA A 378 16.88 -11.98 -5.31
CA ALA A 378 15.85 -12.90 -5.73
C ALA A 378 16.33 -13.84 -6.84
N HIS A 379 16.99 -13.31 -7.89
CA HIS A 379 17.54 -14.13 -8.97
C HIS A 379 18.64 -15.08 -8.51
N TRP A 380 19.32 -14.75 -7.43
CA TRP A 380 20.40 -15.60 -6.90
C TRP A 380 19.89 -16.67 -5.93
N LEU A 381 18.98 -16.31 -5.03
CA LEU A 381 18.57 -17.16 -3.92
C LEU A 381 17.31 -18.00 -4.20
N ILE A 382 16.38 -17.50 -5.01
CA ILE A 382 15.15 -18.24 -5.32
C ILE A 382 15.44 -19.53 -6.09
N PRO A 383 16.29 -19.56 -7.15
CA PRO A 383 16.58 -20.82 -7.87
C PRO A 383 17.21 -21.88 -6.98
N ALA A 384 17.94 -21.48 -5.94
CA ALA A 384 18.62 -22.40 -5.03
C ALA A 384 17.72 -22.91 -3.89
N HIS A 385 16.79 -22.08 -3.39
CA HIS A 385 16.09 -22.35 -2.13
C HIS A 385 14.57 -22.16 -2.17
N GLY A 386 13.97 -21.90 -3.33
CA GLY A 386 12.50 -21.75 -3.45
C GLY A 386 11.93 -20.61 -2.58
N ALA A 387 10.85 -20.87 -1.86
CA ALA A 387 10.21 -19.91 -0.96
C ALA A 387 11.16 -19.43 0.15
N LEU A 388 12.04 -20.30 0.66
CA LEU A 388 13.06 -19.92 1.61
C LEU A 388 14.02 -18.90 1.00
N GLY A 389 14.42 -19.11 -0.26
CA GLY A 389 15.25 -18.18 -1.04
C GLY A 389 14.59 -16.81 -1.19
N ALA A 390 13.27 -16.75 -1.34
CA ALA A 390 12.54 -15.48 -1.39
C ALA A 390 12.61 -14.72 -0.05
N ALA A 391 12.46 -15.40 1.08
CA ALA A 391 12.61 -14.80 2.41
C ALA A 391 14.06 -14.37 2.69
N GLN A 392 15.03 -15.17 2.25
CA GLN A 392 16.46 -14.83 2.33
C GLN A 392 16.81 -13.62 1.46
N ALA A 393 16.27 -13.53 0.24
CA ALA A 393 16.45 -12.39 -0.66
C ALA A 393 15.89 -11.11 -0.04
N TYR A 394 14.72 -11.19 0.59
CA TYR A 394 14.14 -10.09 1.35
C TYR A 394 15.06 -9.64 2.48
N MET A 395 15.53 -10.56 3.31
CA MET A 395 16.46 -10.24 4.40
C MET A 395 17.77 -9.62 3.88
N ALA A 396 18.41 -10.25 2.89
CA ALA A 396 19.67 -9.77 2.31
C ALA A 396 19.52 -8.36 1.72
N THR A 397 18.38 -8.08 1.05
CA THR A 397 18.03 -6.76 0.54
C THR A 397 18.06 -5.73 1.68
N TYR A 398 17.39 -6.01 2.78
CA TYR A 398 17.30 -5.02 3.87
C TYR A 398 18.57 -4.95 4.72
N ILE A 399 19.42 -6.00 4.79
CA ILE A 399 20.76 -5.89 5.37
C ILE A 399 21.59 -4.87 4.58
N VAL A 400 21.67 -5.02 3.26
CA VAL A 400 22.46 -4.12 2.41
C VAL A 400 21.84 -2.73 2.39
N TYR A 401 20.52 -2.63 2.20
CA TYR A 401 19.82 -1.36 2.09
C TYR A 401 19.91 -0.53 3.37
N PHE A 402 19.69 -1.15 4.54
CA PHE A 402 19.85 -0.47 5.83
C PHE A 402 21.29 -0.01 6.06
N SER A 403 22.26 -0.85 5.72
CA SER A 403 23.68 -0.49 5.81
C SER A 403 24.04 0.70 4.91
N LEU A 404 23.50 0.73 3.67
CA LEU A 404 23.66 1.87 2.76
C LEU A 404 23.02 3.13 3.34
N CYS A 405 21.81 3.05 3.87
CA CYS A 405 21.14 4.18 4.53
C CYS A 405 21.97 4.72 5.70
N CYS A 406 22.50 3.84 6.54
CA CYS A 406 23.39 4.22 7.64
C CYS A 406 24.68 4.91 7.12
N GLY A 407 25.30 4.33 6.09
CA GLY A 407 26.52 4.89 5.49
C GLY A 407 26.30 6.29 4.90
N VAL A 408 25.25 6.45 4.10
CA VAL A 408 24.87 7.75 3.51
C VAL A 408 24.56 8.78 4.61
N PHE A 409 23.84 8.36 5.66
CA PHE A 409 23.53 9.25 6.78
C PHE A 409 24.77 9.67 7.56
N LEU A 410 25.72 8.76 7.80
CA LEU A 410 26.99 9.09 8.46
C LEU A 410 27.85 10.05 7.62
N LEU A 411 27.93 9.84 6.31
CA LEU A 411 28.61 10.76 5.39
C LEU A 411 27.96 12.14 5.36
N TRP A 412 26.61 12.18 5.30
CA TRP A 412 25.87 13.44 5.36
C TRP A 412 26.12 14.20 6.67
N ARG A 413 26.18 13.47 7.79
CA ARG A 413 26.49 14.06 9.10
C ARG A 413 27.89 14.65 9.14
N ARG A 414 28.91 14.01 8.53
CA ARG A 414 30.32 14.45 8.54
C ARG A 414 30.60 15.65 7.65
N ARG A 415 29.80 15.88 6.62
CA ARG A 415 29.92 17.03 5.71
C ARG A 415 29.34 18.31 6.34
N ALA A 416 29.72 18.62 7.57
CA ALA A 416 29.30 19.81 8.29
C ALA A 416 30.05 21.05 7.81
#